data_625acefc3415c841d7473aa3dcb38781
#
_entry.id   625acefc3415c841d7473aa3dcb38781
#
_cell.length_a   1.000
_cell.length_b   1.000
_cell.length_c   1.000
_cell.angle_alpha   90.00
_cell.angle_beta   90.00
_cell.angle_gamma   90.00
#
_symmetry.space_group_name_H-M   'P 1'
#
loop_
_entity.id
_entity.type
_entity.pdbx_description
1 polymer ?
#
loop_
_entity_poly.entity_id
_entity_poly.type
_entity_poly.pdbx_seq_one_letter_code
_entity_poly.pdbx_strand_id
1 'polypeptide(L)'
;EVFLMGCFSEILDRDILVDRVEKTRRLFAHLPEDALIVLEDGCYVKKDFRYYVHEQLCPHAHILSMNEDELQEYIGRRIDILDPDAVIPALETVHKNSGIPLVLVHSAAWALAYGDNAGMMRASLEGGVTMAASRFRSGDDINPQIYAQTAAMAPKEAAVTFCQQMRQQLGERICCVPCKDLSHVTNPTVVGLGDSF
;
A
#
# COMPACT_ATOMS: atom_id res chain seq x y z
N GLU A 1 7.03 -13.62 10.87
CA GLU A 1 6.88 -12.29 11.50
C GLU A 1 6.91 -11.19 10.45
N VAL A 2 6.36 -9.98 10.75
CA VAL A 2 6.38 -8.83 9.85
C VAL A 2 7.20 -7.71 10.48
N PHE A 3 8.12 -7.13 9.71
CA PHE A 3 8.87 -5.93 10.06
C PHE A 3 8.47 -4.81 9.10
N LEU A 4 7.71 -3.84 9.63
CA LEU A 4 7.29 -2.65 8.91
C LEU A 4 8.26 -1.50 9.20
N MET A 5 8.72 -0.83 8.16
CA MET A 5 9.53 0.38 8.24
C MET A 5 8.93 1.46 7.35
N GLY A 6 8.83 2.68 7.89
CA GLY A 6 8.23 3.82 7.20
C GLY A 6 8.61 5.15 7.83
N CYS A 7 7.83 6.20 7.52
CA CYS A 7 7.98 7.55 8.03
C CYS A 7 9.30 8.27 7.64
N PHE A 8 10.06 7.76 6.67
CA PHE A 8 11.27 8.45 6.19
C PHE A 8 10.95 9.75 5.46
N SER A 9 9.76 9.88 4.91
CA SER A 9 9.26 11.11 4.25
C SER A 9 9.20 12.32 5.16
N GLU A 10 9.05 12.10 6.48
CA GLU A 10 8.98 13.15 7.49
C GLU A 10 10.35 13.76 7.82
N ILE A 11 11.44 13.14 7.37
CA ILE A 11 12.80 13.61 7.63
C ILE A 11 13.19 14.64 6.57
N LEU A 12 13.45 15.88 7.01
CA LEU A 12 13.79 16.99 6.13
C LEU A 12 15.30 17.31 6.10
N ASP A 13 16.08 16.69 6.98
CA ASP A 13 17.53 16.84 7.07
C ASP A 13 18.22 15.61 6.47
N ARG A 14 19.21 15.84 5.59
CA ARG A 14 19.91 14.78 4.86
C ARG A 14 20.76 13.90 5.77
N ASP A 15 21.46 14.48 6.73
CA ASP A 15 22.37 13.75 7.60
C ASP A 15 21.57 12.88 8.57
N ILE A 16 20.43 13.39 9.05
CA ILE A 16 19.49 12.61 9.86
C ILE A 16 18.91 11.46 9.05
N LEU A 17 18.52 11.71 7.80
CA LEU A 17 17.99 10.66 6.91
C LEU A 17 19.01 9.53 6.70
N VAL A 18 20.25 9.89 6.37
CA VAL A 18 21.34 8.93 6.18
C VAL A 18 21.58 8.10 7.43
N ASP A 19 21.67 8.74 8.61
CA ASP A 19 21.83 8.04 9.89
C ASP A 19 20.67 7.05 10.16
N ARG A 20 19.43 7.47 9.91
CA ARG A 20 18.25 6.60 10.12
C ARG A 20 18.22 5.42 9.18
N VAL A 21 18.45 5.65 7.90
CA VAL A 21 18.51 4.58 6.88
C VAL A 21 19.62 3.58 7.23
N GLU A 22 20.80 4.04 7.61
CA GLU A 22 21.90 3.15 7.99
C GLU A 22 21.59 2.34 9.26
N LYS A 23 20.97 2.96 10.26
CA LYS A 23 20.49 2.24 11.46
C LYS A 23 19.46 1.18 11.11
N THR A 24 18.51 1.48 10.23
CA THR A 24 17.52 0.53 9.76
C THR A 24 18.19 -0.65 9.05
N ARG A 25 19.17 -0.40 8.18
CA ARG A 25 19.91 -1.48 7.49
C ARG A 25 20.62 -2.42 8.48
N ARG A 26 21.17 -1.88 9.57
CA ARG A 26 21.80 -2.70 10.61
C ARG A 26 20.82 -3.61 11.34
N LEU A 27 19.54 -3.20 11.44
CA LEU A 27 18.50 -4.03 12.07
C LEU A 27 18.21 -5.30 11.27
N PHE A 28 18.37 -5.29 9.94
CA PHE A 28 18.09 -6.47 9.11
C PHE A 28 18.91 -7.70 9.52
N ALA A 29 20.14 -7.51 9.98
CA ALA A 29 20.98 -8.61 10.46
C ALA A 29 20.47 -9.27 11.77
N HIS A 30 19.48 -8.66 12.42
CA HIS A 30 18.89 -9.13 13.66
C HIS A 30 17.46 -9.64 13.50
N LEU A 31 16.91 -9.55 12.29
CA LEU A 31 15.57 -10.08 12.01
C LEU A 31 15.62 -11.58 11.81
N PRO A 32 14.54 -12.32 12.15
CA PRO A 32 14.38 -13.72 11.77
C PRO A 32 14.51 -13.90 10.25
N GLU A 33 15.05 -15.04 9.82
CA GLU A 33 15.24 -15.34 8.38
C GLU A 33 13.92 -15.36 7.59
N ASP A 34 12.81 -15.68 8.25
CA ASP A 34 11.46 -15.74 7.68
C ASP A 34 10.66 -14.44 7.86
N ALA A 35 11.28 -13.38 8.36
CA ALA A 35 10.61 -12.10 8.54
C ALA A 35 10.21 -11.47 7.20
N LEU A 36 8.94 -11.11 7.07
CA LEU A 36 8.45 -10.33 5.94
C LEU A 36 8.78 -8.85 6.19
N ILE A 37 9.65 -8.28 5.35
CA ILE A 37 10.07 -6.89 5.47
C ILE A 37 9.24 -6.03 4.53
N VAL A 38 8.52 -5.07 5.09
CA VAL A 38 7.66 -4.12 4.37
C VAL A 38 8.24 -2.72 4.50
N LEU A 39 8.50 -2.08 3.36
CA LEU A 39 8.83 -0.66 3.28
C LEU A 39 7.54 0.09 2.92
N GLU A 40 7.11 0.95 3.83
CA GLU A 40 6.04 1.91 3.55
C GLU A 40 6.65 3.18 2.96
N ASP A 41 6.15 3.59 1.81
CA ASP A 41 6.56 4.83 1.15
C ASP A 41 5.98 6.05 1.89
N GLY A 42 5.97 7.20 1.29
CA GLY A 42 5.40 8.42 1.84
C GLY A 42 5.48 9.56 0.84
N CYS A 43 4.77 10.63 1.15
CA CYS A 43 4.83 11.87 0.38
C CYS A 43 6.10 12.65 0.74
N TYR A 44 7.14 12.55 -0.08
CA TYR A 44 8.41 13.20 0.16
C TYR A 44 8.41 14.64 -0.33
N VAL A 45 8.71 15.59 0.56
CA VAL A 45 8.95 17.00 0.18
C VAL A 45 10.17 17.11 -0.74
N LYS A 46 11.18 16.28 -0.50
CA LYS A 46 12.42 16.22 -1.28
C LYS A 46 12.47 14.90 -2.06
N LYS A 47 12.27 14.95 -3.37
CA LYS A 47 12.24 13.73 -4.22
C LYS A 47 13.54 12.92 -4.20
N ASP A 48 14.70 13.59 -4.07
CA ASP A 48 15.99 12.93 -3.95
C ASP A 48 16.11 12.09 -2.66
N PHE A 49 15.35 12.42 -1.61
CA PHE A 49 15.29 11.64 -0.38
C PHE A 49 14.55 10.32 -0.60
N ARG A 50 13.44 10.32 -1.35
CA ARG A 50 12.74 9.08 -1.74
C ARG A 50 13.69 8.15 -2.51
N TYR A 51 14.37 8.67 -3.54
CA TYR A 51 15.32 7.88 -4.33
C TYR A 51 16.41 7.27 -3.45
N TYR A 52 16.97 8.04 -2.53
CA TYR A 52 17.97 7.55 -1.60
C TYR A 52 17.43 6.43 -0.70
N VAL A 53 16.24 6.62 -0.09
CA VAL A 53 15.62 5.59 0.76
C VAL A 53 15.36 4.31 -0.04
N HIS A 54 14.78 4.42 -1.24
CA HIS A 54 14.49 3.26 -2.08
C HIS A 54 15.79 2.55 -2.52
N GLU A 55 16.81 3.26 -2.95
CA GLU A 55 18.11 2.68 -3.32
C GLU A 55 18.73 1.89 -2.17
N GLN A 56 18.60 2.39 -0.95
CA GLN A 56 19.23 1.78 0.23
C GLN A 56 18.40 0.69 0.90
N LEU A 57 17.07 0.74 0.83
CA LEU A 57 16.19 -0.15 1.59
C LEU A 57 15.40 -1.16 0.73
N CYS A 58 15.00 -0.82 -0.50
CA CYS A 58 14.27 -1.76 -1.37
C CYS A 58 15.03 -3.08 -1.61
N PRO A 59 16.37 -3.12 -1.76
CA PRO A 59 17.10 -4.39 -1.91
C PRO A 59 16.97 -5.36 -0.74
N HIS A 60 16.47 -4.88 0.41
CA HIS A 60 16.29 -5.67 1.62
C HIS A 60 14.81 -5.93 1.94
N ALA A 61 13.90 -5.27 1.25
CA ALA A 61 12.48 -5.36 1.48
C ALA A 61 11.82 -6.38 0.54
N HIS A 62 10.72 -6.98 1.01
CA HIS A 62 9.89 -7.90 0.24
C HIS A 62 8.70 -7.19 -0.40
N ILE A 63 8.20 -6.15 0.26
CA ILE A 63 7.04 -5.38 -0.16
C ILE A 63 7.36 -3.89 -0.08
N LEU A 64 7.02 -3.14 -1.14
CA LEU A 64 6.91 -1.69 -1.13
C LEU A 64 5.43 -1.33 -1.08
N SER A 65 5.00 -0.72 0.00
CA SER A 65 3.62 -0.28 0.22
C SER A 65 3.48 1.21 -0.02
N MET A 66 2.41 1.62 -0.69
CA MET A 66 2.10 3.03 -0.95
C MET A 66 0.61 3.25 -1.15
N ASN A 67 0.16 4.49 -0.99
CA ASN A 67 -1.19 4.88 -1.38
C ASN A 67 -1.24 5.40 -2.83
N GLU A 68 -2.45 5.73 -3.32
CA GLU A 68 -2.66 6.22 -4.69
C GLU A 68 -1.99 7.57 -4.96
N ASP A 69 -1.86 8.45 -3.97
CA ASP A 69 -1.19 9.74 -4.13
C ASP A 69 0.32 9.55 -4.23
N GLU A 70 0.88 8.68 -3.43
CA GLU A 70 2.30 8.32 -3.46
C GLU A 70 2.69 7.63 -4.78
N LEU A 71 1.81 6.74 -5.29
CA LEU A 71 1.98 6.14 -6.63
C LEU A 71 2.03 7.22 -7.72
N GLN A 72 1.08 8.16 -7.70
CA GLN A 72 1.00 9.25 -8.67
C GLN A 72 2.19 10.21 -8.55
N GLU A 73 2.63 10.50 -7.33
CA GLU A 73 3.83 11.28 -7.09
C GLU A 73 5.09 10.58 -7.61
N TYR A 74 5.19 9.25 -7.42
CA TYR A 74 6.31 8.43 -7.90
C TYR A 74 6.45 8.52 -9.43
N ILE A 75 5.34 8.37 -10.15
CA ILE A 75 5.34 8.45 -11.62
C ILE A 75 5.30 9.89 -12.16
N GLY A 76 5.16 10.89 -11.30
CA GLY A 76 5.18 12.32 -11.64
C GLY A 76 3.95 12.84 -12.38
N ARG A 77 2.83 12.12 -12.35
CA ARG A 77 1.58 12.53 -13.02
C ARG A 77 0.34 11.99 -12.31
N ARG A 78 -0.78 12.71 -12.43
CA ARG A 78 -2.10 12.23 -12.04
C ARG A 78 -2.63 11.23 -13.06
N ILE A 79 -3.31 10.20 -12.58
CA ILE A 79 -3.97 9.17 -13.39
C ILE A 79 -5.39 8.91 -12.87
N ASP A 80 -6.25 8.39 -13.70
CA ASP A 80 -7.50 7.78 -13.25
C ASP A 80 -7.19 6.43 -12.62
N ILE A 81 -7.42 6.32 -11.31
CA ILE A 81 -7.15 5.09 -10.54
C ILE A 81 -8.15 3.96 -10.84
N LEU A 82 -9.20 4.22 -11.61
CA LEU A 82 -10.15 3.20 -12.10
C LEU A 82 -9.91 2.81 -13.56
N ASP A 83 -8.89 3.37 -14.20
CA ASP A 83 -8.46 3.02 -15.55
C ASP A 83 -7.27 2.03 -15.52
N PRO A 84 -7.45 0.75 -15.86
CA PRO A 84 -6.36 -0.22 -15.92
C PRO A 84 -5.21 0.20 -16.84
N ASP A 85 -5.51 0.85 -17.98
CA ASP A 85 -4.51 1.26 -18.96
C ASP A 85 -3.61 2.40 -18.43
N ALA A 86 -4.07 3.12 -17.39
CA ALA A 86 -3.28 4.10 -16.67
C ALA A 86 -2.55 3.52 -15.46
N VAL A 87 -3.17 2.59 -14.72
CA VAL A 87 -2.62 2.00 -13.48
C VAL A 87 -1.54 0.96 -13.78
N ILE A 88 -1.72 0.10 -14.78
CA ILE A 88 -0.74 -0.95 -15.11
C ILE A 88 0.65 -0.39 -15.41
N PRO A 89 0.83 0.60 -16.31
CA PRO A 89 2.15 1.18 -16.56
C PRO A 89 2.76 1.87 -15.33
N ALA A 90 1.92 2.41 -14.42
CA ALA A 90 2.38 2.98 -13.18
C ALA A 90 3.00 1.93 -12.26
N LEU A 91 2.29 0.80 -12.05
CA LEU A 91 2.78 -0.34 -11.27
C LEU A 91 4.07 -0.93 -11.85
N GLU A 92 4.12 -1.12 -13.17
CA GLU A 92 5.32 -1.61 -13.87
C GLU A 92 6.52 -0.67 -13.67
N THR A 93 6.27 0.64 -13.69
CA THR A 93 7.32 1.65 -13.46
C THR A 93 7.88 1.54 -12.04
N VAL A 94 7.01 1.48 -11.03
CA VAL A 94 7.43 1.34 -9.63
C VAL A 94 8.18 0.04 -9.42
N HIS A 95 7.61 -1.08 -9.85
CA HIS A 95 8.18 -2.42 -9.68
C HIS A 95 9.58 -2.53 -10.35
N LYS A 96 9.70 -2.03 -11.58
CA LYS A 96 10.97 -2.03 -12.33
C LYS A 96 12.03 -1.17 -11.65
N ASN A 97 11.66 0.03 -11.20
CA ASN A 97 12.62 0.99 -10.65
C ASN A 97 13.06 0.63 -9.23
N SER A 98 12.17 0.07 -8.42
CA SER A 98 12.48 -0.35 -7.06
C SER A 98 13.21 -1.69 -7.02
N GLY A 99 13.01 -2.55 -8.02
CA GLY A 99 13.52 -3.93 -8.04
C GLY A 99 12.93 -4.83 -6.96
N ILE A 100 11.85 -4.37 -6.30
CA ILE A 100 11.22 -5.09 -5.19
C ILE A 100 10.33 -6.23 -5.71
N PRO A 101 10.25 -7.38 -5.03
CA PRO A 101 9.41 -8.50 -5.48
C PRO A 101 7.92 -8.17 -5.59
N LEU A 102 7.39 -7.35 -4.67
CA LEU A 102 5.98 -7.05 -4.58
C LEU A 102 5.71 -5.57 -4.28
N VAL A 103 4.89 -4.94 -5.10
CA VAL A 103 4.36 -3.59 -4.88
C VAL A 103 2.93 -3.71 -4.38
N LEU A 104 2.64 -3.10 -3.23
CA LEU A 104 1.30 -3.01 -2.66
C LEU A 104 0.82 -1.57 -2.80
N VAL A 105 -0.38 -1.38 -3.35
CA VAL A 105 -0.99 -0.06 -3.46
C VAL A 105 -2.40 -0.11 -2.86
N HIS A 106 -2.73 0.87 -2.04
CA HIS A 106 -4.08 1.02 -1.50
C HIS A 106 -4.67 2.39 -1.85
N SER A 107 -5.97 2.43 -2.03
CA SER A 107 -6.72 3.61 -2.42
C SER A 107 -8.10 3.64 -1.77
N ALA A 108 -8.84 4.72 -1.99
CA ALA A 108 -10.24 4.78 -1.58
C ALA A 108 -11.17 3.85 -2.39
N ALA A 109 -10.72 3.28 -3.51
CA ALA A 109 -11.51 2.42 -4.38
C ALA A 109 -11.14 0.94 -4.25
N TRP A 110 -9.86 0.63 -4.17
CA TRP A 110 -9.33 -0.73 -4.18
C TRP A 110 -7.99 -0.80 -3.43
N ALA A 111 -7.60 -2.02 -3.07
CA ALA A 111 -6.25 -2.35 -2.66
C ALA A 111 -5.70 -3.47 -3.56
N LEU A 112 -4.43 -3.40 -3.93
CA LEU A 112 -3.82 -4.40 -4.80
C LEU A 112 -2.38 -4.72 -4.41
N ALA A 113 -1.95 -5.92 -4.78
CA ALA A 113 -0.56 -6.34 -4.80
C ALA A 113 -0.18 -6.70 -6.24
N TYR A 114 0.98 -6.23 -6.70
CA TYR A 114 1.51 -6.46 -8.03
C TYR A 114 2.95 -6.99 -7.97
N GLY A 115 3.22 -8.09 -8.64
CA GLY A 115 4.55 -8.71 -8.70
C GLY A 115 4.50 -10.21 -8.43
N ASP A 116 5.57 -10.75 -7.84
CA ASP A 116 5.72 -12.17 -7.60
C ASP A 116 4.80 -12.67 -6.49
N ASN A 117 4.08 -13.77 -6.76
CA ASN A 117 3.18 -14.38 -5.79
C ASN A 117 2.08 -13.44 -5.24
N ALA A 118 1.66 -12.43 -6.01
CA ALA A 118 0.66 -11.45 -5.60
C ALA A 118 -0.62 -12.08 -5.03
N GLY A 119 -1.02 -13.25 -5.51
CA GLY A 119 -2.19 -14.00 -5.04
C GLY A 119 -2.15 -14.36 -3.56
N MET A 120 -0.97 -14.50 -2.96
CA MET A 120 -0.81 -14.78 -1.53
C MET A 120 -1.27 -13.62 -0.63
N MET A 121 -1.32 -12.40 -1.18
CA MET A 121 -1.72 -11.21 -0.44
C MET A 121 -3.23 -11.04 -0.28
N ARG A 122 -4.05 -11.90 -0.89
CA ARG A 122 -5.51 -11.76 -0.88
C ARG A 122 -6.11 -11.56 0.50
N ALA A 123 -5.81 -12.46 1.44
CA ALA A 123 -6.35 -12.39 2.79
C ALA A 123 -5.91 -11.11 3.53
N SER A 124 -4.65 -10.70 3.35
CA SER A 124 -4.11 -9.47 3.93
C SER A 124 -4.78 -8.23 3.35
N LEU A 125 -4.95 -8.16 2.01
CA LEU A 125 -5.65 -7.06 1.36
C LEU A 125 -7.12 -6.97 1.79
N GLU A 126 -7.83 -8.10 1.87
CA GLU A 126 -9.22 -8.14 2.34
C GLU A 126 -9.33 -7.70 3.81
N GLY A 127 -8.36 -8.11 4.64
CA GLY A 127 -8.24 -7.69 6.03
C GLY A 127 -8.00 -6.18 6.15
N GLY A 128 -7.03 -5.65 5.43
CA GLY A 128 -6.68 -4.23 5.41
C GLY A 128 -7.84 -3.36 4.94
N VAL A 129 -8.46 -3.70 3.80
CA VAL A 129 -9.66 -3.00 3.29
C VAL A 129 -10.79 -3.00 4.32
N THR A 130 -11.01 -4.13 5.01
CA THR A 130 -12.08 -4.24 6.01
C THR A 130 -11.75 -3.41 7.26
N MET A 131 -10.49 -3.41 7.70
CA MET A 131 -10.06 -2.65 8.87
C MET A 131 -10.15 -1.15 8.61
N ALA A 132 -9.60 -0.66 7.49
CA ALA A 132 -9.69 0.75 7.09
C ALA A 132 -11.16 1.20 6.94
N ALA A 133 -12.02 0.38 6.33
CA ALA A 133 -13.45 0.64 6.22
C ALA A 133 -14.17 0.66 7.58
N SER A 134 -13.76 -0.19 8.52
CA SER A 134 -14.29 -0.20 9.89
C SER A 134 -13.91 1.07 10.63
N ARG A 135 -12.65 1.50 10.51
CA ARG A 135 -12.19 2.77 11.08
C ARG A 135 -12.92 3.97 10.49
N PHE A 136 -13.09 4.01 9.17
CA PHE A 136 -13.85 5.06 8.49
C PHE A 136 -15.27 5.20 9.06
N ARG A 137 -15.94 4.07 9.34
CA ARG A 137 -17.31 4.03 9.86
C ARG A 137 -17.41 4.38 11.34
N SER A 138 -16.45 3.97 12.17
CA SER A 138 -16.59 3.89 13.62
C SER A 138 -15.46 4.58 14.39
N GLY A 139 -14.52 5.23 13.71
CA GLY A 139 -13.37 5.84 14.37
C GLY A 139 -12.52 4.77 15.09
N ASP A 140 -12.15 5.08 16.33
CA ASP A 140 -11.33 4.20 17.17
C ASP A 140 -12.16 3.11 17.90
N ASP A 141 -13.50 3.16 17.81
CA ASP A 141 -14.42 2.21 18.48
C ASP A 141 -14.57 0.88 17.70
N ILE A 142 -13.50 0.39 17.08
CA ILE A 142 -13.52 -0.86 16.33
C ILE A 142 -13.55 -2.05 17.29
N ASN A 143 -14.45 -2.98 17.02
CA ASN A 143 -14.57 -4.26 17.71
C ASN A 143 -14.89 -5.39 16.73
N PRO A 144 -14.83 -6.67 17.14
CA PRO A 144 -15.08 -7.80 16.23
C PRO A 144 -16.45 -7.76 15.54
N GLN A 145 -17.46 -7.20 16.19
CA GLN A 145 -18.81 -7.10 15.61
C GLN A 145 -18.84 -6.04 14.47
N ILE A 146 -18.25 -4.87 14.70
CA ILE A 146 -18.14 -3.81 13.68
C ILE A 146 -17.32 -4.32 12.49
N TYR A 147 -16.20 -4.99 12.75
CA TYR A 147 -15.38 -5.60 11.70
C TYR A 147 -16.18 -6.60 10.86
N ALA A 148 -16.91 -7.53 11.51
CA ALA A 148 -17.72 -8.53 10.81
C ALA A 148 -18.86 -7.89 9.98
N GLN A 149 -19.52 -6.85 10.51
CA GLN A 149 -20.53 -6.08 9.76
C GLN A 149 -19.91 -5.40 8.54
N THR A 150 -18.72 -4.81 8.69
CA THR A 150 -18.01 -4.16 7.59
C THR A 150 -17.56 -5.17 6.54
N ALA A 151 -17.07 -6.33 6.96
CA ALA A 151 -16.68 -7.41 6.04
C ALA A 151 -17.85 -7.87 5.16
N ALA A 152 -19.07 -7.88 5.70
CA ALA A 152 -20.29 -8.27 4.98
C ALA A 152 -20.85 -7.19 4.03
N MET A 153 -20.32 -5.95 4.05
CA MET A 153 -20.78 -4.88 3.18
C MET A 153 -20.44 -5.13 1.72
N ALA A 154 -21.31 -4.66 0.83
CA ALA A 154 -21.05 -4.70 -0.60
C ALA A 154 -19.85 -3.84 -0.99
N PRO A 155 -19.06 -4.27 -1.96
CA PRO A 155 -18.00 -3.45 -2.53
C PRO A 155 -18.56 -2.39 -3.48
N LYS A 156 -17.76 -1.37 -3.80
CA LYS A 156 -18.05 -0.40 -4.87
C LYS A 156 -18.07 -1.09 -6.23
N GLU A 157 -19.14 -0.93 -6.99
CA GLU A 157 -19.32 -1.60 -8.29
C GLU A 157 -18.21 -1.24 -9.30
N ALA A 158 -17.84 0.04 -9.39
CA ALA A 158 -16.76 0.48 -10.27
C ALA A 158 -15.41 -0.17 -9.90
N ALA A 159 -15.13 -0.35 -8.61
CA ALA A 159 -13.92 -1.03 -8.15
C ALA A 159 -13.93 -2.54 -8.43
N VAL A 160 -15.10 -3.19 -8.36
CA VAL A 160 -15.26 -4.60 -8.78
C VAL A 160 -14.90 -4.77 -10.25
N THR A 161 -15.45 -3.90 -11.11
CA THR A 161 -15.16 -3.90 -12.56
C THR A 161 -13.67 -3.69 -12.82
N PHE A 162 -13.05 -2.68 -12.17
CA PHE A 162 -11.62 -2.43 -12.26
C PHE A 162 -10.79 -3.66 -11.85
N CYS A 163 -11.05 -4.27 -10.70
CA CYS A 163 -10.31 -5.44 -10.23
C CYS A 163 -10.44 -6.63 -11.18
N GLN A 164 -11.59 -6.81 -11.81
CA GLN A 164 -11.78 -7.86 -12.81
C GLN A 164 -10.96 -7.60 -14.07
N GLN A 165 -10.93 -6.36 -14.57
CA GLN A 165 -10.14 -5.97 -15.73
C GLN A 165 -8.62 -6.10 -15.46
N MET A 166 -8.16 -5.67 -14.29
CA MET A 166 -6.77 -5.85 -13.86
C MET A 166 -6.36 -7.32 -13.88
N ARG A 167 -7.22 -8.21 -13.33
CA ARG A 167 -6.95 -9.64 -13.31
C ARG A 167 -6.96 -10.26 -14.71
N GLN A 168 -7.83 -9.79 -15.60
CA GLN A 168 -7.86 -10.25 -17.00
C GLN A 168 -6.58 -9.89 -17.75
N GLN A 169 -6.02 -8.70 -17.51
CA GLN A 169 -4.81 -8.23 -18.19
C GLN A 169 -3.52 -8.81 -17.61
N LEU A 170 -3.42 -8.96 -16.29
CA LEU A 170 -2.17 -9.30 -15.58
C LEU A 170 -2.12 -10.73 -15.02
N GLY A 171 -3.25 -11.46 -15.04
CA GLY A 171 -3.32 -12.84 -14.56
C GLY A 171 -2.91 -13.01 -13.11
N GLU A 172 -1.93 -13.88 -12.85
CA GLU A 172 -1.44 -14.20 -11.51
C GLU A 172 -0.49 -13.15 -10.93
N ARG A 173 -0.02 -12.21 -11.77
CA ARG A 173 0.86 -11.11 -11.32
C ARG A 173 0.13 -10.02 -10.54
N ILE A 174 -1.18 -10.12 -10.40
CA ILE A 174 -2.00 -9.15 -9.67
C ILE A 174 -2.96 -9.83 -8.71
N CYS A 175 -3.06 -9.29 -7.50
CA CYS A 175 -4.18 -9.51 -6.60
C CYS A 175 -4.84 -8.17 -6.33
N CYS A 176 -6.08 -7.99 -6.73
CA CYS A 176 -6.83 -6.75 -6.53
C CYS A 176 -8.12 -7.04 -5.77
N VAL A 177 -8.39 -6.23 -4.74
CA VAL A 177 -9.54 -6.33 -3.84
C VAL A 177 -10.29 -5.01 -3.87
N PRO A 178 -11.59 -4.98 -4.19
CA PRO A 178 -12.38 -3.76 -4.19
C PRO A 178 -12.69 -3.30 -2.76
N CYS A 179 -12.62 -2.00 -2.51
CA CYS A 179 -13.04 -1.41 -1.24
C CYS A 179 -14.56 -1.46 -1.06
N LYS A 180 -14.99 -1.40 0.19
CA LYS A 180 -16.40 -1.39 0.57
C LYS A 180 -17.09 -0.10 0.12
N ASP A 181 -18.38 -0.19 -0.22
CA ASP A 181 -19.18 0.99 -0.49
C ASP A 181 -19.60 1.67 0.84
N LEU A 182 -19.00 2.81 1.10
CA LEU A 182 -19.18 3.62 2.32
C LEU A 182 -19.89 4.94 2.01
N SER A 183 -20.53 5.09 0.87
CA SER A 183 -21.19 6.32 0.43
C SER A 183 -22.31 6.78 1.35
N HIS A 184 -22.87 5.88 2.14
CA HIS A 184 -23.94 6.15 3.12
C HIS A 184 -23.45 6.61 4.50
N VAL A 185 -22.13 6.61 4.74
CA VAL A 185 -21.56 7.03 6.03
C VAL A 185 -21.55 8.55 6.13
N THR A 186 -22.25 9.09 7.14
CA THR A 186 -22.47 10.55 7.29
C THR A 186 -21.42 11.26 8.13
N ASN A 187 -20.75 10.57 9.05
CA ASN A 187 -19.72 11.13 9.94
C ASN A 187 -18.46 10.26 9.89
N PRO A 188 -17.70 10.27 8.77
CA PRO A 188 -16.56 9.40 8.63
C PRO A 188 -15.35 9.89 9.42
N THR A 189 -14.55 8.96 9.93
CA THR A 189 -13.18 9.22 10.37
C THR A 189 -12.25 9.06 9.17
N VAL A 190 -11.54 10.13 8.81
CA VAL A 190 -10.66 10.14 7.62
C VAL A 190 -9.16 10.12 7.96
N VAL A 191 -8.82 10.32 9.25
CA VAL A 191 -7.43 10.33 9.71
C VAL A 191 -6.98 8.91 10.09
N GLY A 192 -5.75 8.53 9.71
CA GLY A 192 -5.16 7.25 10.05
C GLY A 192 -5.78 6.05 9.33
N LEU A 193 -6.40 6.24 8.17
CA LEU A 193 -6.95 5.14 7.38
C LEU A 193 -5.85 4.30 6.75
N GLY A 194 -4.76 4.93 6.29
CA GLY A 194 -3.57 4.24 5.80
C GLY A 194 -2.93 3.37 6.89
N ASP A 195 -2.77 3.93 8.09
CA ASP A 195 -2.22 3.21 9.25
C ASP A 195 -3.09 2.02 9.70
N SER A 196 -4.36 2.01 9.31
CA SER A 196 -5.32 0.94 9.62
C SER A 196 -5.38 -0.14 8.52
N PHE A 197 -4.84 0.15 7.36
CA PHE A 197 -4.74 -0.78 6.23
C PHE A 197 -3.58 -1.75 6.43
#